data_3b2a274e65d6b299670bd5fa07c400d3
#
_entry.id   3b2a274e65d6b299670bd5fa07c400d3
#
_cell.length_a   1.000
_cell.length_b   1.000
_cell.length_c   1.000
_cell.angle_alpha   90.00
_cell.angle_beta   90.00
_cell.angle_gamma   90.00
#
_symmetry.space_group_name_H-M   'P 1'
#
loop_
_entity.id
_entity.type
_entity.pdbx_description
1 polymer ?
#
loop_
_entity_poly.entity_id
_entity_poly.type
_entity_poly.pdbx_seq_one_letter_code
_entity_poly.pdbx_strand_id
1 'polypeptide(L)' 'SQMKKYKVREVIKLLEADGWVKLKGSGGDHRQFKHPTKKGRVTVRGHESEVLSQFLLNSIWKQAGWK' A
#
# COMPACT_ATOMS: atom_id res chain seq x y z
N SER A 1 -16.80 10.37 12.41
CA SER A 1 -15.52 10.60 11.82
C SER A 1 -15.60 10.42 10.30
N GLN A 2 -14.85 11.21 9.61
CA GLN A 2 -14.85 11.14 8.17
C GLN A 2 -13.84 10.11 7.70
N MET A 3 -14.27 9.30 6.75
CA MET A 3 -13.41 8.34 6.11
C MET A 3 -12.78 8.98 4.89
N LYS A 4 -11.48 9.12 4.92
CA LYS A 4 -10.77 9.66 3.79
C LYS A 4 -10.59 8.57 2.74
N LYS A 5 -10.89 8.89 1.50
CA LYS A 5 -10.66 7.99 0.39
C LYS A 5 -9.25 8.17 -0.14
N TYR A 6 -8.61 7.06 -0.43
CA TYR A 6 -7.25 7.07 -0.97
C TYR A 6 -7.23 6.37 -2.32
N LYS A 7 -6.49 6.96 -3.25
CA LYS A 7 -6.19 6.27 -4.50
C LYS A 7 -4.95 5.40 -4.31
N VAL A 8 -4.83 4.38 -5.14
CA VAL A 8 -3.70 3.47 -5.08
C VAL A 8 -2.37 4.24 -5.09
N ARG A 9 -2.22 5.21 -5.97
CA ARG A 9 -0.99 6.00 -6.06
C ARG A 9 -0.69 6.78 -4.78
N GLU A 10 -1.73 7.22 -4.07
CA GLU A 10 -1.54 7.94 -2.81
C GLU A 10 -1.00 7.01 -1.72
N VAL A 11 -1.54 5.80 -1.68
CA VAL A 11 -1.07 4.78 -0.73
C VAL A 11 0.37 4.40 -1.03
N ILE A 12 0.72 4.28 -2.31
CA ILE A 12 2.09 3.97 -2.71
C ILE A 12 3.04 5.06 -2.22
N LYS A 13 2.66 6.32 -2.36
CA LYS A 13 3.48 7.43 -1.87
C LYS A 13 3.69 7.36 -0.36
N LEU A 14 2.63 7.02 0.38
CA LEU A 14 2.74 6.87 1.82
C LEU A 14 3.67 5.74 2.21
N LEU A 15 3.58 4.62 1.49
CA LEU A 15 4.46 3.49 1.73
C LEU A 15 5.92 3.86 1.46
N GLU A 16 6.18 4.51 0.34
CA GLU A 16 7.54 4.93 0.00
C GLU A 16 8.11 5.90 1.04
N ALA A 17 7.28 6.82 1.52
CA ALA A 17 7.69 7.76 2.56
C ALA A 17 8.04 7.06 3.87
N ASP A 18 7.42 5.90 4.13
CA ASP A 18 7.70 5.11 5.33
C ASP A 18 8.91 4.18 5.15
N GLY A 19 9.47 4.12 3.95
CA GLY A 19 10.65 3.29 3.68
C GLY A 19 10.37 2.01 2.92
N TRP A 20 9.11 1.79 2.51
CA TRP A 20 8.78 0.60 1.73
C TRP A 20 9.30 0.75 0.31
N VAL A 21 9.85 -0.33 -0.23
CA VAL A 21 10.43 -0.35 -1.55
C VAL A 21 9.69 -1.37 -2.41
N LYS A 22 9.33 -0.95 -3.62
CA LYS A 22 8.67 -1.81 -4.57
C LYS A 22 9.62 -2.91 -5.02
N LEU A 23 9.15 -4.15 -4.98
CA LEU A 23 9.95 -5.29 -5.40
C LEU A 23 9.99 -5.39 -6.91
N LYS A 24 11.13 -5.87 -7.41
CA LYS A 24 11.26 -6.16 -8.84
C LYS A 24 10.34 -7.31 -9.20
N GLY A 25 9.80 -7.26 -10.41
CA GLY A 25 8.89 -8.28 -10.88
C GLY A 25 7.46 -8.06 -10.48
N SER A 26 7.21 -7.16 -9.52
CA SER A 26 5.83 -6.78 -9.23
C SER A 26 5.43 -5.68 -10.19
N GLY A 27 4.26 -5.79 -10.76
CA GLY A 27 3.81 -4.81 -11.74
C GLY A 27 2.36 -5.05 -12.12
N GLY A 28 1.88 -4.33 -13.13
CA GLY A 28 0.50 -4.40 -13.51
C GLY A 28 -0.40 -4.01 -12.36
N ASP A 29 -1.38 -4.83 -12.06
CA ASP A 29 -2.37 -4.55 -11.03
C ASP A 29 -1.95 -4.99 -9.64
N HIS A 30 -0.79 -5.61 -9.51
CA HIS A 30 -0.29 -6.07 -8.22
C HIS A 30 1.10 -5.50 -7.98
N ARG A 31 1.24 -4.77 -6.87
CA ARG A 31 2.51 -4.21 -6.46
C ARG A 31 2.84 -4.71 -5.08
N GLN A 32 4.04 -5.26 -4.93
CA GLN A 32 4.50 -5.74 -3.64
C GLN A 32 5.63 -4.86 -3.14
N PHE A 33 5.60 -4.57 -1.84
CA PHE A 33 6.58 -3.71 -1.19
C PHE A 33 7.22 -4.44 -0.03
N LYS A 34 8.48 -4.14 0.19
CA LYS A 34 9.25 -4.69 1.29
C LYS A 34 9.92 -3.57 2.06
N HIS A 35 10.06 -3.75 3.35
CA HIS A 35 10.69 -2.75 4.21
C HIS A 35 12.01 -3.29 4.75
N PRO A 36 13.06 -2.45 4.85
CA PRO A 36 14.37 -2.91 5.34
C PRO A 36 14.36 -3.33 6.80
N THR A 37 13.47 -2.78 7.62
CA THR A 37 13.43 -3.10 9.06
C THR A 37 12.13 -3.75 9.51
N LYS A 38 11.05 -3.57 8.79
CA LYS A 38 9.76 -4.17 9.15
C LYS A 38 9.61 -5.52 8.48
N LYS A 39 8.98 -6.45 9.19
CA LYS A 39 8.75 -7.80 8.65
C LYS A 39 7.55 -7.81 7.71
N GLY A 40 7.52 -8.78 6.82
CA GLY A 40 6.40 -9.01 5.94
C GLY A 40 6.44 -8.14 4.70
N ARG A 41 5.36 -8.19 3.96
CA ARG A 41 5.22 -7.46 2.71
C ARG A 41 3.88 -6.78 2.67
N VAL A 42 3.82 -5.66 1.96
CA VAL A 42 2.57 -4.99 1.67
C VAL A 42 2.23 -5.21 0.21
N THR A 43 1.02 -5.69 -0.05
CA THR A 43 0.54 -5.89 -1.41
C THR A 43 -0.54 -4.86 -1.71
N VAL A 44 -0.34 -4.08 -2.77
CA VAL A 44 -1.30 -3.09 -3.23
C VAL A 44 -1.84 -3.55 -4.58
N ARG A 45 -3.15 -3.70 -4.69
CA ARG A 45 -3.81 -4.15 -5.91
C ARG A 45 -4.58 -3.01 -6.54
N GLY A 46 -4.70 -3.07 -7.86
CA GLY A 46 -5.48 -2.14 -8.65
C GLY A 46 -4.63 -1.13 -9.38
N HIS A 47 -5.28 -0.38 -10.27
CA HIS A 47 -4.62 0.67 -11.03
C HIS A 47 -4.34 1.88 -10.14
N GLU A 48 -3.34 2.65 -10.51
CA GLU A 48 -2.93 3.82 -9.72
C GLU A 48 -4.06 4.83 -9.52
N SER A 49 -4.97 4.92 -10.46
CA SER A 49 -6.09 5.85 -10.38
C SER A 49 -7.29 5.29 -9.61
N GLU A 50 -7.27 4.02 -9.24
CA GLU A 50 -8.38 3.43 -8.51
C GLU A 50 -8.43 3.91 -7.07
N VAL A 51 -9.67 4.06 -6.57
CA VAL A 51 -9.89 4.39 -5.17
C VAL A 51 -10.02 3.10 -4.38
N LEU A 52 -9.24 2.97 -3.32
CA LEU A 52 -9.27 1.78 -2.49
C LEU A 52 -10.47 1.82 -1.54
N SER A 53 -11.10 0.65 -1.36
CA SER A 53 -12.17 0.52 -0.38
C SER A 53 -11.59 0.61 1.02
N GLN A 54 -12.43 0.92 1.99
CA GLN A 54 -12.00 0.99 3.38
C GLN A 54 -11.45 -0.35 3.86
N PHE A 55 -12.05 -1.44 3.39
CA PHE A 55 -11.57 -2.78 3.73
C PHE A 55 -10.13 -2.99 3.28
N LEU A 56 -9.83 -2.61 2.04
CA LEU A 56 -8.48 -2.75 1.52
C LEU A 56 -7.49 -1.82 2.21
N LEU A 57 -7.91 -0.59 2.52
CA LEU A 57 -7.07 0.35 3.26
C LEU A 57 -6.73 -0.19 4.64
N ASN A 58 -7.70 -0.76 5.34
CA ASN A 58 -7.46 -1.33 6.66
C ASN A 58 -6.45 -2.47 6.59
N SER A 59 -6.56 -3.30 5.56
CA SER A 59 -5.63 -4.40 5.36
C SER A 59 -4.20 -3.89 5.10
N ILE A 60 -4.07 -2.85 4.26
CA ILE A 60 -2.77 -2.27 3.96
C ILE A 60 -2.16 -1.62 5.20
N TRP A 61 -2.97 -0.86 5.96
CA TRP A 61 -2.50 -0.23 7.21
C TRP A 61 -1.97 -1.27 8.18
N LYS A 62 -2.66 -2.39 8.28
CA LYS A 62 -2.25 -3.47 9.17
C LYS A 62 -0.95 -4.12 8.69
N GLN A 63 -0.84 -4.39 7.38
CA GLN A 63 0.36 -4.98 6.80
C GLN A 63 1.56 -4.06 6.98
N ALA A 64 1.35 -2.77 6.84
CA ALA A 64 2.43 -1.79 6.95
C ALA A 64 2.82 -1.48 8.40
N GLY A 65 2.08 -2.01 9.36
CA GLY A 65 2.36 -1.76 10.78
C GLY A 65 1.90 -0.39 11.25
N TRP A 66 0.96 0.23 10.56
CA TRP A 66 0.43 1.54 10.91
C TRP A 66 -0.78 1.47 11.83
N LYS A 67 -1.23 0.27 12.09
CA LYS A 67 -2.36 0.03 12.99
C LYS A 67 -2.07 -1.09 13.96
#